data_e40f3e05e7963c141b850ca7d3894a60
#
_entry.id   e40f3e05e7963c141b850ca7d3894a60
#
_cell.length_a   1.000
_cell.length_b   1.000
_cell.length_c   1.000
_cell.angle_alpha   90.00
_cell.angle_beta   90.00
_cell.angle_gamma   90.00
#
_symmetry.space_group_name_H-M   'P 1'
#
loop_
_entity.id
_entity.type
_entity.pdbx_description
1 polymer ?
#
loop_
_entity_poly.entity_id
_entity_poly.type
_entity_poly.pdbx_seq_one_letter_code
_entity_poly.pdbx_strand_id
1 'polypeptide(L)'
;MANQTTKPQKGAKTGGKTKERKLLLKSLFVAAPVIIEPEEPQKVVVAGLVEARIKKEYPETYFGRAWAVFRGEFQTMLKVSLFFILFTLPFVLVLAVASGYFEDFVLGGSFNFMSGIGIGYPGGGDNIGESVSKLLWDVKQPILMMLAGAGIIASIGMGGMFYATKRSYFQDLYKRITRTYFIGVSKYWWKFILVSTFGILVALAMGTAMLFLLSQNAVGAISAGAYCGVIFSFLFGIPLLAYCMVVLSLIAVYEMKFKDTLKNALVIMVNCPLMVALTGVLSAVPLLLLIMDSVAATVIIYIVMAFAGFALIALCWTGFASKCMTKCTVLNDLEQKRTVQVQKVQAKQKVNTTSNV
;
A
#
# COMPACT_ATOMS: atom_id res chain seq x y z
N MET A 1 48.02 -14.81 -43.47
CA MET A 1 47.77 -16.01 -42.62
C MET A 1 48.44 -15.77 -41.27
N ALA A 2 47.72 -15.40 -40.26
CA ALA A 2 48.21 -15.24 -38.90
C ALA A 2 47.18 -15.88 -37.93
N ASN A 3 47.58 -17.04 -37.38
CA ASN A 3 46.88 -17.80 -36.39
C ASN A 3 46.83 -17.02 -35.04
N GLN A 4 45.65 -16.57 -34.61
CA GLN A 4 45.46 -16.12 -33.25
C GLN A 4 44.99 -17.30 -32.36
N THR A 5 45.92 -17.80 -31.57
CA THR A 5 45.69 -18.75 -30.47
C THR A 5 45.00 -18.06 -29.31
N THR A 6 43.72 -18.34 -29.12
CA THR A 6 42.94 -17.93 -27.96
C THR A 6 43.36 -18.74 -26.72
N LYS A 7 43.97 -18.06 -25.73
CA LYS A 7 44.24 -18.61 -24.39
C LYS A 7 42.93 -18.86 -23.62
N PRO A 8 42.77 -20.00 -22.94
CA PRO A 8 41.61 -20.24 -22.08
C PRO A 8 41.68 -19.37 -20.82
N GLN A 9 40.66 -18.56 -20.61
CA GLN A 9 40.45 -17.79 -19.38
C GLN A 9 40.22 -18.75 -18.19
N LYS A 10 41.15 -18.71 -17.23
CA LYS A 10 41.04 -19.38 -15.93
C LYS A 10 39.82 -18.82 -15.19
N GLY A 11 38.78 -19.63 -15.01
CA GLY A 11 37.61 -19.32 -14.23
C GLY A 11 37.99 -18.97 -12.78
N ALA A 12 37.68 -17.77 -12.38
CA ALA A 12 37.77 -17.31 -11.00
C ALA A 12 36.76 -18.11 -10.14
N LYS A 13 37.25 -18.98 -9.28
CA LYS A 13 36.47 -19.63 -8.21
C LYS A 13 36.15 -18.59 -7.14
N THR A 14 35.09 -17.83 -7.31
CA THR A 14 34.44 -17.10 -6.22
C THR A 14 33.53 -18.07 -5.44
N GLY A 15 34.14 -18.85 -4.55
CA GLY A 15 33.46 -19.71 -3.60
C GLY A 15 32.85 -18.89 -2.44
N GLY A 16 32.05 -17.91 -2.73
CA GLY A 16 31.17 -17.29 -1.74
C GLY A 16 30.00 -18.24 -1.50
N LYS A 17 29.91 -18.84 -0.30
CA LYS A 17 28.72 -19.55 0.17
C LYS A 17 27.56 -18.56 0.18
N THR A 18 26.87 -18.39 -0.95
CA THR A 18 25.62 -17.66 -1.04
C THR A 18 24.64 -18.40 -0.14
N LYS A 19 24.31 -17.81 1.03
CA LYS A 19 23.26 -18.30 1.92
C LYS A 19 22.01 -18.49 1.08
N GLU A 20 21.68 -19.75 0.77
CA GLU A 20 20.53 -20.08 -0.04
C GLU A 20 19.26 -19.66 0.69
N ARG A 21 18.59 -18.64 0.17
CA ARG A 21 17.31 -18.19 0.71
C ARG A 21 16.24 -19.22 0.37
N LYS A 22 15.60 -19.77 1.38
CA LYS A 22 14.42 -20.64 1.25
C LYS A 22 13.16 -19.78 1.32
N LEU A 23 12.09 -20.23 0.67
CA LEU A 23 10.78 -19.61 0.79
C LEU A 23 10.19 -19.97 2.16
N LEU A 24 10.01 -18.98 3.02
CA LEU A 24 9.35 -19.14 4.30
C LEU A 24 7.83 -19.25 4.08
N LEU A 25 7.16 -20.10 4.87
CA LEU A 25 5.72 -20.37 4.77
C LEU A 25 5.29 -20.94 3.40
N LYS A 26 6.13 -21.76 2.77
CA LYS A 26 5.88 -22.38 1.46
C LYS A 26 4.51 -23.08 1.37
N SER A 27 4.06 -23.72 2.44
CA SER A 27 2.77 -24.42 2.49
C SER A 27 1.56 -23.51 2.25
N LEU A 28 1.72 -22.20 2.45
CA LEU A 28 0.67 -21.20 2.22
C LEU A 28 0.75 -20.55 0.84
N PHE A 29 1.87 -20.72 0.12
CA PHE A 29 2.09 -20.06 -1.16
C PHE A 29 1.24 -20.68 -2.26
N VAL A 30 0.53 -19.83 -3.01
CA VAL A 30 -0.27 -20.19 -4.17
C VAL A 30 0.22 -19.37 -5.38
N ALA A 31 0.78 -20.06 -6.36
CA ALA A 31 1.19 -19.42 -7.60
C ALA A 31 -0.05 -18.97 -8.39
N ALA A 32 -0.04 -17.74 -8.89
CA ALA A 32 -1.13 -17.21 -9.67
C ALA A 32 -0.63 -16.36 -10.85
N PRO A 33 -1.28 -16.45 -12.01
CA PRO A 33 -0.97 -15.59 -13.14
C PRO A 33 -1.40 -14.15 -12.87
N VAL A 34 -0.70 -13.20 -13.48
CA VAL A 34 -1.13 -11.80 -13.53
C VAL A 34 -2.45 -11.73 -14.30
N ILE A 35 -3.40 -10.90 -13.83
CA ILE A 35 -4.63 -10.65 -14.56
C ILE A 35 -4.30 -9.81 -15.80
N ILE A 36 -4.18 -10.46 -16.92
CA ILE A 36 -4.10 -9.81 -18.22
C ILE A 36 -5.45 -10.06 -18.88
N GLU A 37 -6.28 -9.04 -19.03
CA GLU A 37 -7.51 -9.17 -19.77
C GLU A 37 -7.18 -9.21 -21.27
N PRO A 38 -7.74 -10.19 -22.03
CA PRO A 38 -7.57 -10.21 -23.47
C PRO A 38 -8.05 -8.88 -24.04
N GLU A 39 -7.30 -8.31 -24.96
CA GLU A 39 -7.73 -7.13 -25.70
C GLU A 39 -9.06 -7.48 -26.39
N GLU A 40 -10.12 -6.69 -26.12
CA GLU A 40 -11.32 -6.77 -26.95
C GLU A 40 -10.89 -6.58 -28.41
N PRO A 41 -11.24 -7.50 -29.33
CA PRO A 41 -10.84 -7.36 -30.71
C PRO A 41 -11.31 -5.98 -31.19
N GLN A 42 -10.35 -5.12 -31.43
CA GLN A 42 -10.66 -3.81 -31.98
C GLN A 42 -11.24 -4.07 -33.38
N LYS A 43 -12.49 -3.68 -33.61
CA LYS A 43 -12.95 -3.44 -34.98
C LYS A 43 -12.02 -2.36 -35.53
N VAL A 44 -10.97 -2.82 -36.19
CA VAL A 44 -10.03 -1.98 -36.89
C VAL A 44 -10.81 -1.36 -38.06
N VAL A 45 -11.23 -0.13 -37.88
CA VAL A 45 -11.58 0.71 -39.03
C VAL A 45 -10.24 0.99 -39.68
N VAL A 46 -10.02 0.27 -40.76
CA VAL A 46 -8.83 0.36 -41.59
C VAL A 46 -8.77 1.75 -42.20
N ALA A 47 -7.90 2.57 -41.67
CA ALA A 47 -7.28 3.66 -42.40
C ALA A 47 -5.91 3.89 -41.82
N GLY A 48 -4.90 3.32 -42.49
CA GLY A 48 -3.52 3.73 -42.39
C GLY A 48 -2.80 3.40 -41.09
N LEU A 49 -1.85 2.47 -41.17
CA LEU A 49 -0.74 2.27 -40.20
C LEU A 49 -1.17 2.01 -38.76
N VAL A 50 -1.46 0.76 -38.45
CA VAL A 50 -1.32 0.26 -37.10
C VAL A 50 0.19 0.29 -36.81
N GLU A 51 0.68 1.40 -36.25
CA GLU A 51 1.95 1.38 -35.53
C GLU A 51 1.78 0.38 -34.40
N ALA A 52 2.35 -0.81 -34.57
CA ALA A 52 2.54 -1.71 -33.46
C ALA A 52 3.31 -0.93 -32.39
N ARG A 53 2.61 -0.52 -31.32
CA ARG A 53 3.26 0.21 -30.23
C ARG A 53 4.38 -0.68 -29.72
N ILE A 54 5.62 -0.33 -30.07
CA ILE A 54 6.82 -0.97 -29.55
C ILE A 54 6.72 -0.86 -28.02
N LYS A 55 6.64 -2.00 -27.34
CA LYS A 55 6.62 -2.00 -25.87
C LYS A 55 7.89 -1.29 -25.41
N LYS A 56 7.71 -0.18 -24.66
CA LYS A 56 8.83 0.58 -24.14
C LYS A 56 9.60 -0.28 -23.15
N GLU A 57 10.93 -0.33 -23.28
CA GLU A 57 11.79 -0.94 -22.28
C GLU A 57 11.80 -0.05 -21.03
N TYR A 58 11.38 -0.61 -19.90
CA TYR A 58 11.38 0.06 -18.63
C TYR A 58 12.45 -0.52 -17.70
N PRO A 59 12.93 0.26 -16.71
CA PRO A 59 13.86 -0.22 -15.70
C PRO A 59 13.36 -1.50 -15.01
N GLU A 60 14.27 -2.41 -14.67
CA GLU A 60 13.93 -3.67 -13.99
C GLU A 60 13.50 -3.47 -12.53
N THR A 61 13.89 -2.36 -11.90
CA THR A 61 13.49 -2.04 -10.53
C THR A 61 12.01 -1.63 -10.50
N TYR A 62 11.24 -2.17 -9.55
CA TYR A 62 9.80 -1.88 -9.47
C TYR A 62 9.50 -0.38 -9.29
N PHE A 63 10.32 0.32 -8.51
CA PHE A 63 10.20 1.77 -8.30
C PHE A 63 10.60 2.56 -9.57
N GLY A 64 11.74 2.21 -10.19
CA GLY A 64 12.18 2.85 -11.42
C GLY A 64 11.17 2.68 -12.55
N ARG A 65 10.56 1.48 -12.66
CA ARG A 65 9.49 1.23 -13.62
C ARG A 65 8.23 2.03 -13.31
N ALA A 66 7.81 2.09 -12.03
CA ALA A 66 6.66 2.90 -11.61
C ALA A 66 6.87 4.38 -11.97
N TRP A 67 8.06 4.91 -11.70
CA TRP A 67 8.42 6.29 -12.03
C TRP A 67 8.47 6.54 -13.55
N ALA A 68 9.05 5.63 -14.32
CA ALA A 68 9.13 5.74 -15.77
C ALA A 68 7.73 5.68 -16.43
N VAL A 69 6.84 4.80 -15.94
CA VAL A 69 5.43 4.75 -16.37
C VAL A 69 4.71 6.03 -16.00
N PHE A 70 4.87 6.50 -14.76
CA PHE A 70 4.27 7.74 -14.29
C PHE A 70 4.67 8.92 -15.18
N ARG A 71 5.98 9.08 -15.45
CA ARG A 71 6.48 10.15 -16.33
C ARG A 71 6.01 10.01 -17.77
N GLY A 72 5.98 8.77 -18.28
CA GLY A 72 5.58 8.49 -19.67
C GLY A 72 4.09 8.62 -19.93
N GLU A 73 3.26 8.40 -18.93
CA GLU A 73 1.79 8.43 -19.00
C GLU A 73 1.18 9.44 -18.01
N PHE A 74 1.86 10.55 -17.76
CA PHE A 74 1.45 11.53 -16.76
C PHE A 74 -0.01 11.99 -16.89
N GLN A 75 -0.47 12.29 -18.11
CA GLN A 75 -1.86 12.71 -18.34
C GLN A 75 -2.88 11.62 -17.95
N THR A 76 -2.52 10.36 -18.18
CA THR A 76 -3.33 9.22 -17.78
C THR A 76 -3.40 9.11 -16.26
N MET A 77 -2.25 9.21 -15.61
CA MET A 77 -2.14 9.13 -14.15
C MET A 77 -2.86 10.29 -13.46
N LEU A 78 -2.77 11.49 -14.03
CA LEU A 78 -3.52 12.64 -13.57
C LEU A 78 -5.04 12.39 -13.60
N LYS A 79 -5.57 11.87 -14.71
CA LYS A 79 -7.00 11.53 -14.82
C LYS A 79 -7.43 10.47 -13.82
N VAL A 80 -6.60 9.45 -13.58
CA VAL A 80 -6.86 8.41 -12.57
C VAL A 80 -6.91 9.00 -11.18
N SER A 81 -5.97 9.88 -10.82
CA SER A 81 -5.97 10.59 -9.55
C SER A 81 -7.21 11.48 -9.39
N LEU A 82 -7.59 12.24 -10.44
CA LEU A 82 -8.77 13.09 -10.41
C LEU A 82 -10.07 12.29 -10.20
N PHE A 83 -10.22 11.12 -10.83
CA PHE A 83 -11.37 10.25 -10.55
C PHE A 83 -11.37 9.72 -9.11
N PHE A 84 -10.21 9.47 -8.55
CA PHE A 84 -10.11 9.04 -7.16
C PHE A 84 -10.48 10.14 -6.17
N ILE A 85 -10.22 11.41 -6.50
CA ILE A 85 -10.62 12.57 -5.68
C ILE A 85 -12.12 12.57 -5.37
N LEU A 86 -12.97 12.18 -6.33
CA LEU A 86 -14.42 12.11 -6.12
C LEU A 86 -14.78 11.24 -4.90
N PHE A 87 -14.03 10.16 -4.68
CA PHE A 87 -14.23 9.26 -3.55
C PHE A 87 -13.53 9.73 -2.26
N THR A 88 -12.54 10.63 -2.38
CA THR A 88 -11.86 11.23 -1.22
C THR A 88 -12.47 12.56 -0.78
N LEU A 89 -13.44 13.11 -1.52
CA LEU A 89 -14.13 14.34 -1.12
C LEU A 89 -14.68 14.33 0.31
N PRO A 90 -15.34 13.26 0.79
CA PRO A 90 -15.80 13.20 2.18
C PRO A 90 -14.65 13.33 3.19
N PHE A 91 -13.49 12.76 2.87
CA PHE A 91 -12.30 12.86 3.71
C PHE A 91 -11.77 14.29 3.80
N VAL A 92 -11.75 15.00 2.65
CA VAL A 92 -11.35 16.41 2.61
C VAL A 92 -12.32 17.31 3.36
N LEU A 93 -13.63 17.07 3.20
CA LEU A 93 -14.64 17.82 3.93
C LEU A 93 -14.50 17.66 5.44
N VAL A 94 -14.28 16.42 5.93
CA VAL A 94 -14.03 16.19 7.37
C VAL A 94 -12.76 16.90 7.82
N LEU A 95 -11.67 16.86 7.05
CA LEU A 95 -10.43 17.57 7.39
C LEU A 95 -10.64 19.08 7.39
N ALA A 96 -11.38 19.64 6.42
CA ALA A 96 -11.65 21.07 6.35
C ALA A 96 -12.50 21.53 7.55
N VAL A 97 -13.52 20.76 7.92
CA VAL A 97 -14.32 21.02 9.13
C VAL A 97 -13.46 20.92 10.38
N ALA A 98 -12.62 19.88 10.47
CA ALA A 98 -11.72 19.70 11.60
C ALA A 98 -10.72 20.84 11.74
N SER A 99 -10.11 21.30 10.62
CA SER A 99 -9.17 22.42 10.64
C SER A 99 -9.85 23.74 11.00
N GLY A 100 -11.05 24.01 10.49
CA GLY A 100 -11.84 25.18 10.87
C GLY A 100 -12.16 25.19 12.35
N TYR A 101 -12.59 24.07 12.92
CA TYR A 101 -12.80 23.93 14.37
C TYR A 101 -11.49 24.17 15.16
N PHE A 102 -10.36 23.74 14.64
CA PHE A 102 -9.06 23.90 15.29
C PHE A 102 -8.55 25.34 15.24
N GLU A 103 -8.65 26.01 14.09
CA GLU A 103 -8.25 27.42 13.96
C GLU A 103 -9.10 28.29 14.82
N ASP A 104 -10.38 28.08 14.80
CA ASP A 104 -11.29 28.74 15.67
C ASP A 104 -10.96 28.46 17.14
N PHE A 105 -10.56 27.33 17.53
CA PHE A 105 -10.29 26.91 18.89
C PHE A 105 -8.90 27.35 19.41
N VAL A 106 -7.86 27.27 18.59
CA VAL A 106 -6.45 27.48 18.99
C VAL A 106 -5.99 28.93 18.78
N LEU A 107 -6.51 29.64 17.78
CA LEU A 107 -6.00 30.96 17.38
C LEU A 107 -6.70 32.17 18.00
N GLY A 108 -7.47 31.98 19.04
CA GLY A 108 -7.91 33.08 19.91
C GLY A 108 -9.09 33.91 19.43
N GLY A 109 -9.53 33.79 18.18
CA GLY A 109 -10.82 34.32 17.76
C GLY A 109 -11.93 33.57 18.50
N SER A 110 -11.80 32.30 18.61
CA SER A 110 -12.72 31.40 19.29
C SER A 110 -12.50 31.29 20.77
N PHE A 111 -11.36 31.66 21.29
CA PHE A 111 -11.24 31.81 22.74
C PHE A 111 -12.29 32.80 23.25
N ASN A 112 -12.47 33.90 22.54
CA ASN A 112 -13.54 34.86 22.83
C ASN A 112 -14.93 34.30 22.52
N PHE A 113 -15.07 33.50 21.49
CA PHE A 113 -16.32 32.84 21.11
C PHE A 113 -16.70 31.77 22.14
N MET A 114 -15.77 30.92 22.56
CA MET A 114 -16.03 29.91 23.58
C MET A 114 -16.31 30.51 24.97
N SER A 115 -15.59 31.56 25.35
CA SER A 115 -15.89 32.30 26.59
C SER A 115 -17.25 33.02 26.50
N GLY A 116 -17.62 33.51 25.31
CA GLY A 116 -18.92 34.20 25.09
C GLY A 116 -20.13 33.30 25.05
N ILE A 117 -20.00 32.04 24.68
CA ILE A 117 -21.11 31.08 24.62
C ILE A 117 -21.28 30.33 25.96
N GLY A 118 -20.34 30.52 26.92
CA GLY A 118 -20.38 29.76 28.16
C GLY A 118 -20.16 28.25 27.95
N ILE A 119 -19.83 27.81 26.72
CA ILE A 119 -19.20 26.53 26.48
C ILE A 119 -17.77 26.69 26.97
N GLY A 120 -17.75 26.96 28.27
CA GLY A 120 -16.55 27.36 28.92
C GLY A 120 -15.53 26.28 28.83
N TYR A 121 -14.53 26.53 28.06
CA TYR A 121 -13.25 26.31 28.66
C TYR A 121 -13.34 27.02 30.01
N PRO A 122 -13.13 26.30 31.10
CA PRO A 122 -13.17 26.92 32.38
C PRO A 122 -12.25 28.11 32.35
N GLY A 123 -12.82 29.29 32.28
CA GLY A 123 -12.10 30.52 32.39
C GLY A 123 -11.33 30.43 33.71
N GLY A 124 -10.03 30.25 33.65
CA GLY A 124 -9.15 30.26 34.82
C GLY A 124 -9.49 29.26 35.92
N GLY A 125 -10.25 28.21 35.63
CA GLY A 125 -10.58 27.17 36.61
C GLY A 125 -9.38 26.24 36.84
N ASP A 126 -9.31 25.71 38.04
CA ASP A 126 -8.19 24.92 38.59
C ASP A 126 -7.86 23.61 37.81
N ASN A 127 -8.61 23.26 36.71
CA ASN A 127 -8.55 22.00 36.01
C ASN A 127 -8.41 22.14 34.47
N ILE A 128 -7.41 22.91 34.01
CA ILE A 128 -7.10 23.03 32.55
C ILE A 128 -6.89 21.65 31.92
N GLY A 129 -6.23 20.74 32.65
CA GLY A 129 -5.99 19.38 32.17
C GLY A 129 -7.25 18.57 31.89
N GLU A 130 -8.27 18.66 32.77
CA GLU A 130 -9.56 17.99 32.53
C GLU A 130 -10.29 18.54 31.32
N SER A 131 -10.19 19.84 31.10
CA SER A 131 -10.81 20.50 29.95
C SER A 131 -10.16 20.10 28.66
N VAL A 132 -8.82 20.00 28.61
CA VAL A 132 -8.08 19.47 27.46
C VAL A 132 -8.41 17.99 27.22
N SER A 133 -8.51 17.19 28.28
CA SER A 133 -8.90 15.79 28.17
C SER A 133 -10.31 15.63 27.59
N LYS A 134 -11.29 16.42 28.06
CA LYS A 134 -12.66 16.43 27.50
C LYS A 134 -12.66 16.84 26.03
N LEU A 135 -11.90 17.87 25.66
CA LEU A 135 -11.79 18.30 24.26
C LEU A 135 -11.26 17.17 23.35
N LEU A 136 -10.23 16.45 23.81
CA LEU A 136 -9.70 15.31 23.03
C LEU A 136 -10.76 14.27 22.76
N TRP A 137 -11.64 13.99 23.73
CA TRP A 137 -12.71 13.01 23.57
C TRP A 137 -13.93 13.56 22.85
N ASP A 138 -14.36 14.77 23.14
CA ASP A 138 -15.61 15.33 22.62
C ASP A 138 -15.45 15.87 21.19
N VAL A 139 -14.23 16.25 20.78
CA VAL A 139 -13.94 16.79 19.44
C VAL A 139 -13.07 15.88 18.61
N LYS A 140 -11.87 15.49 19.09
CA LYS A 140 -10.94 14.71 18.26
C LYS A 140 -11.42 13.28 18.01
N GLN A 141 -12.04 12.64 18.96
CA GLN A 141 -12.54 11.28 18.78
C GLN A 141 -13.68 11.20 17.73
N PRO A 142 -14.73 12.05 17.74
CA PRO A 142 -15.71 12.10 16.65
C PRO A 142 -15.10 12.39 15.28
N ILE A 143 -14.13 13.31 15.19
CA ILE A 143 -13.41 13.59 13.93
C ILE A 143 -12.72 12.33 13.43
N LEU A 144 -12.07 11.58 14.30
CA LEU A 144 -11.40 10.33 13.95
C LEU A 144 -12.39 9.29 13.42
N MET A 145 -13.57 9.19 14.02
CA MET A 145 -14.67 8.33 13.55
C MET A 145 -15.21 8.79 12.18
N MET A 146 -15.38 10.09 11.96
CA MET A 146 -15.81 10.64 10.67
C MET A 146 -14.76 10.38 9.58
N LEU A 147 -13.45 10.53 9.89
CA LEU A 147 -12.36 10.19 8.97
C LEU A 147 -12.34 8.69 8.63
N ALA A 148 -12.63 7.83 9.61
CA ALA A 148 -12.78 6.40 9.36
C ALA A 148 -13.92 6.10 8.39
N GLY A 149 -15.09 6.71 8.58
CA GLY A 149 -16.23 6.60 7.66
C GLY A 149 -15.90 7.10 6.25
N ALA A 150 -15.27 8.26 6.14
CA ALA A 150 -14.82 8.83 4.88
C ALA A 150 -13.78 7.94 4.18
N GLY A 151 -12.88 7.31 4.94
CA GLY A 151 -11.90 6.35 4.44
C GLY A 151 -12.55 5.10 3.81
N ILE A 152 -13.64 4.61 4.39
CA ILE A 152 -14.43 3.50 3.83
C ILE A 152 -14.99 3.88 2.46
N ILE A 153 -15.54 5.09 2.31
CA ILE A 153 -16.03 5.60 1.03
C ILE A 153 -14.88 5.72 0.03
N ALA A 154 -13.74 6.27 0.43
CA ALA A 154 -12.56 6.38 -0.42
C ALA A 154 -12.04 5.02 -0.92
N SER A 155 -12.19 3.95 -0.12
CA SER A 155 -11.76 2.61 -0.49
C SER A 155 -12.48 2.05 -1.73
N ILE A 156 -13.68 2.50 -2.03
CA ILE A 156 -14.43 2.14 -3.25
C ILE A 156 -13.65 2.61 -4.49
N GLY A 157 -13.17 3.86 -4.46
CA GLY A 157 -12.39 4.45 -5.54
C GLY A 157 -11.00 3.82 -5.72
N MET A 158 -10.40 3.29 -4.64
CA MET A 158 -9.09 2.63 -4.72
C MET A 158 -9.09 1.45 -5.68
N GLY A 159 -10.18 0.66 -5.75
CA GLY A 159 -10.29 -0.45 -6.70
C GLY A 159 -10.12 -0.02 -8.16
N GLY A 160 -10.73 1.11 -8.53
CA GLY A 160 -10.58 1.71 -9.86
C GLY A 160 -9.17 2.24 -10.11
N MET A 161 -8.60 2.92 -9.12
CA MET A 161 -7.25 3.47 -9.20
C MET A 161 -6.19 2.37 -9.40
N PHE A 162 -6.21 1.32 -8.56
CA PHE A 162 -5.28 0.20 -8.69
C PHE A 162 -5.45 -0.56 -10.01
N TYR A 163 -6.68 -0.71 -10.49
CA TYR A 163 -6.93 -1.39 -11.76
C TYR A 163 -6.42 -0.58 -12.97
N ALA A 164 -6.65 0.72 -12.99
CA ALA A 164 -6.16 1.59 -14.05
C ALA A 164 -4.62 1.68 -14.05
N THR A 165 -4.00 1.86 -12.88
CA THR A 165 -2.53 1.92 -12.75
C THR A 165 -1.85 0.60 -13.10
N LYS A 166 -2.48 -0.54 -12.78
CA LYS A 166 -2.01 -1.86 -13.20
C LYS A 166 -1.90 -1.96 -14.72
N ARG A 167 -2.95 -1.54 -15.46
CA ARG A 167 -2.94 -1.59 -16.92
C ARG A 167 -1.81 -0.76 -17.51
N SER A 168 -1.60 0.45 -16.99
CA SER A 168 -0.47 1.28 -17.41
C SER A 168 0.87 0.63 -17.07
N TYR A 169 1.01 0.03 -15.89
CA TYR A 169 2.24 -0.62 -15.46
C TYR A 169 2.64 -1.80 -16.36
N PHE A 170 1.66 -2.60 -16.83
CA PHE A 170 1.89 -3.72 -17.73
C PHE A 170 1.80 -3.35 -19.22
N GLN A 171 1.61 -2.06 -19.53
CA GLN A 171 1.48 -1.53 -20.90
C GLN A 171 0.28 -2.13 -21.66
N ASP A 172 -0.78 -2.50 -20.95
CA ASP A 172 -2.00 -2.96 -21.59
C ASP A 172 -2.69 -1.78 -22.28
N LEU A 173 -3.11 -1.98 -23.52
CA LEU A 173 -3.83 -0.96 -24.28
C LEU A 173 -5.24 -0.77 -23.70
N TYR A 174 -5.60 0.48 -23.39
CA TYR A 174 -6.97 0.80 -23.03
C TYR A 174 -7.51 1.97 -23.86
N LYS A 175 -8.72 1.76 -24.35
CA LYS A 175 -9.37 2.73 -25.25
C LYS A 175 -9.83 3.99 -24.52
N ARG A 176 -10.31 3.87 -23.28
CA ARG A 176 -10.86 4.97 -22.48
C ARG A 176 -10.54 4.78 -21.00
N ILE A 177 -9.78 5.69 -20.44
CA ILE A 177 -9.35 5.68 -19.04
C ILE A 177 -10.55 5.65 -18.08
N THR A 178 -11.55 6.50 -18.34
CA THR A 178 -12.78 6.57 -17.52
C THR A 178 -13.47 5.22 -17.43
N ARG A 179 -13.69 4.54 -18.57
CA ARG A 179 -14.30 3.20 -18.59
C ARG A 179 -13.47 2.20 -17.81
N THR A 180 -12.15 2.23 -18.01
CA THR A 180 -11.22 1.34 -17.29
C THR A 180 -11.28 1.54 -15.78
N TYR A 181 -11.31 2.79 -15.32
CA TYR A 181 -11.42 3.12 -13.91
C TYR A 181 -12.71 2.56 -13.29
N PHE A 182 -13.87 2.83 -13.89
CA PHE A 182 -15.15 2.37 -13.36
C PHE A 182 -15.35 0.84 -13.47
N ILE A 183 -14.76 0.17 -14.46
CA ILE A 183 -14.70 -1.29 -14.49
C ILE A 183 -13.93 -1.81 -13.27
N GLY A 184 -12.80 -1.19 -12.94
CA GLY A 184 -12.03 -1.54 -11.73
C GLY A 184 -12.83 -1.34 -10.45
N VAL A 185 -13.53 -0.21 -10.33
CA VAL A 185 -14.44 0.04 -9.21
C VAL A 185 -15.48 -1.08 -9.11
N SER A 186 -16.24 -1.34 -10.18
CA SER A 186 -17.31 -2.35 -10.19
C SER A 186 -16.81 -3.77 -9.89
N LYS A 187 -15.61 -4.13 -10.38
CA LYS A 187 -15.04 -5.48 -10.21
C LYS A 187 -14.52 -5.75 -8.81
N TYR A 188 -13.95 -4.73 -8.15
CA TYR A 188 -13.18 -4.93 -6.92
C TYR A 188 -13.77 -4.25 -5.67
N TRP A 189 -14.81 -3.42 -5.78
CA TRP A 189 -15.34 -2.57 -4.69
C TRP A 189 -15.51 -3.30 -3.36
N TRP A 190 -16.17 -4.46 -3.35
CA TRP A 190 -16.47 -5.18 -2.12
C TRP A 190 -15.21 -5.73 -1.43
N LYS A 191 -14.23 -6.24 -2.22
CA LYS A 191 -12.94 -6.73 -1.68
C LYS A 191 -12.13 -5.59 -1.09
N PHE A 192 -12.13 -4.45 -1.78
CA PHE A 192 -11.44 -3.25 -1.30
C PHE A 192 -12.10 -2.69 -0.04
N ILE A 193 -13.42 -2.57 0.02
CA ILE A 193 -14.14 -2.14 1.23
C ILE A 193 -13.78 -3.07 2.39
N LEU A 194 -13.87 -4.38 2.23
CA LEU A 194 -13.64 -5.33 3.31
C LEU A 194 -12.23 -5.20 3.90
N VAL A 195 -11.20 -5.18 3.05
CA VAL A 195 -9.80 -5.07 3.50
C VAL A 195 -9.51 -3.70 4.05
N SER A 196 -9.99 -2.64 3.40
CA SER A 196 -9.78 -1.26 3.85
C SER A 196 -10.51 -0.98 5.17
N THR A 197 -11.74 -1.47 5.34
CA THR A 197 -12.45 -1.34 6.62
C THR A 197 -11.67 -1.96 7.75
N PHE A 198 -11.09 -3.16 7.55
CA PHE A 198 -10.23 -3.75 8.55
C PHE A 198 -8.99 -2.88 8.84
N GLY A 199 -8.31 -2.38 7.81
CA GLY A 199 -7.18 -1.46 7.99
C GLY A 199 -7.58 -0.15 8.70
N ILE A 200 -8.73 0.42 8.35
CA ILE A 200 -9.25 1.63 8.97
C ILE A 200 -9.58 1.40 10.46
N LEU A 201 -10.15 0.24 10.81
CA LEU A 201 -10.39 -0.11 12.21
C LEU A 201 -9.08 -0.24 13.00
N VAL A 202 -8.04 -0.80 12.40
CA VAL A 202 -6.70 -0.86 13.01
C VAL A 202 -6.14 0.56 13.20
N ALA A 203 -6.22 1.42 12.18
CA ALA A 203 -5.78 2.81 12.28
C ALA A 203 -6.57 3.60 13.33
N LEU A 204 -7.89 3.37 13.40
CA LEU A 204 -8.77 3.96 14.41
C LEU A 204 -8.35 3.52 15.83
N ALA A 205 -8.07 2.24 16.03
CA ALA A 205 -7.60 1.73 17.32
C ALA A 205 -6.26 2.38 17.74
N MET A 206 -5.31 2.53 16.78
CA MET A 206 -4.04 3.23 17.02
C MET A 206 -4.27 4.69 17.38
N GLY A 207 -5.14 5.39 16.65
CA GLY A 207 -5.51 6.78 16.91
C GLY A 207 -6.18 6.96 18.27
N THR A 208 -7.09 6.09 18.62
CA THR A 208 -7.78 6.10 19.93
C THR A 208 -6.80 5.85 21.08
N ALA A 209 -5.88 4.89 20.92
CA ALA A 209 -4.84 4.65 21.92
C ALA A 209 -3.95 5.88 22.14
N MET A 210 -3.61 6.59 21.07
CA MET A 210 -2.84 7.83 21.14
C MET A 210 -3.63 8.94 21.82
N LEU A 211 -4.91 9.12 21.47
CA LEU A 211 -5.78 10.09 22.15
C LEU A 211 -5.92 9.80 23.65
N PHE A 212 -6.02 8.52 24.02
CA PHE A 212 -6.06 8.12 25.42
C PHE A 212 -4.78 8.51 26.16
N LEU A 213 -3.60 8.26 25.59
CA LEU A 213 -2.33 8.69 26.19
C LEU A 213 -2.26 10.20 26.33
N LEU A 214 -2.67 10.95 25.30
CA LEU A 214 -2.68 12.42 25.35
C LEU A 214 -3.65 12.96 26.40
N SER A 215 -4.82 12.34 26.57
CA SER A 215 -5.79 12.73 27.58
C SER A 215 -5.28 12.49 29.01
N GLN A 216 -4.61 11.36 29.24
CA GLN A 216 -3.96 11.06 30.52
C GLN A 216 -2.81 12.04 30.83
N ASN A 217 -2.03 12.40 29.79
CA ASN A 217 -0.97 13.38 29.93
C ASN A 217 -1.50 14.76 30.31
N ALA A 218 -2.62 15.18 29.72
CA ALA A 218 -3.24 16.47 30.00
C ALA A 218 -3.67 16.61 31.48
N VAL A 219 -4.13 15.50 32.07
CA VAL A 219 -4.54 15.47 33.49
C VAL A 219 -3.36 15.21 34.43
N GLY A 220 -2.18 14.96 33.92
CA GLY A 220 -0.98 14.66 34.75
C GLY A 220 -1.01 13.27 35.38
N ALA A 221 -1.94 12.38 34.96
CA ALA A 221 -2.17 11.05 35.53
C ALA A 221 -1.75 9.93 34.56
N ILE A 222 -0.56 10.04 33.99
CA ILE A 222 -0.10 9.04 33.01
C ILE A 222 0.10 7.69 33.68
N SER A 223 -0.63 6.70 33.24
CA SER A 223 -0.47 5.32 33.70
C SER A 223 0.53 4.54 32.80
N ALA A 224 1.28 3.62 33.41
CA ALA A 224 2.10 2.69 32.64
C ALA A 224 1.27 1.90 31.61
N GLY A 225 0.02 1.61 31.93
CA GLY A 225 -0.92 0.95 31.02
C GLY A 225 -1.21 1.75 29.74
N ALA A 226 -1.28 3.08 29.83
CA ALA A 226 -1.47 3.95 28.67
C ALA A 226 -0.29 3.87 27.69
N TYR A 227 0.95 3.94 28.21
CA TYR A 227 2.15 3.75 27.39
C TYR A 227 2.21 2.37 26.76
N CYS A 228 1.97 1.31 27.54
CA CYS A 228 1.93 -0.06 27.01
C CYS A 228 0.86 -0.18 25.91
N GLY A 229 -0.33 0.37 26.12
CA GLY A 229 -1.41 0.36 25.14
C GLY A 229 -1.02 1.00 23.80
N VAL A 230 -0.36 2.16 23.83
CA VAL A 230 0.13 2.82 22.61
C VAL A 230 1.23 1.97 21.96
N ILE A 231 2.24 1.53 22.71
CA ILE A 231 3.34 0.71 22.17
C ILE A 231 2.80 -0.55 21.49
N PHE A 232 1.90 -1.28 22.14
CA PHE A 232 1.29 -2.47 21.55
C PHE A 232 0.43 -2.15 20.32
N SER A 233 -0.37 -1.08 20.36
CA SER A 233 -1.18 -0.65 19.23
C SER A 233 -0.32 -0.36 17.99
N PHE A 234 0.79 0.32 18.15
CA PHE A 234 1.69 0.64 17.04
C PHE A 234 2.53 -0.58 16.59
N LEU A 235 3.02 -1.38 17.53
CA LEU A 235 3.82 -2.57 17.25
C LEU A 235 3.04 -3.58 16.37
N PHE A 236 1.77 -3.78 16.66
CA PHE A 236 0.92 -4.69 15.88
C PHE A 236 0.16 -3.97 14.77
N GLY A 237 -0.24 -2.72 14.96
CA GLY A 237 -1.04 -1.95 14.02
C GLY A 237 -0.28 -1.65 12.73
N ILE A 238 0.98 -1.19 12.81
CA ILE A 238 1.78 -0.88 11.61
C ILE A 238 1.95 -2.11 10.70
N PRO A 239 2.35 -3.29 11.18
CA PRO A 239 2.41 -4.50 10.35
C PRO A 239 1.06 -4.90 9.76
N LEU A 240 -0.04 -4.75 10.52
CA LEU A 240 -1.38 -5.05 10.02
C LEU A 240 -1.81 -4.09 8.90
N LEU A 241 -1.53 -2.79 9.03
CA LEU A 241 -1.77 -1.82 7.97
C LEU A 241 -0.95 -2.14 6.71
N ALA A 242 0.33 -2.46 6.87
CA ALA A 242 1.18 -2.89 5.77
C ALA A 242 0.63 -4.17 5.11
N TYR A 243 0.16 -5.14 5.90
CA TYR A 243 -0.50 -6.34 5.40
C TYR A 243 -1.74 -6.01 4.55
N CYS A 244 -2.61 -5.11 5.02
CA CYS A 244 -3.77 -4.66 4.24
C CYS A 244 -3.37 -4.08 2.89
N MET A 245 -2.33 -3.24 2.84
CA MET A 245 -1.83 -2.65 1.59
C MET A 245 -1.28 -3.70 0.63
N VAL A 246 -0.56 -4.72 1.14
CA VAL A 246 -0.11 -5.86 0.33
C VAL A 246 -1.31 -6.65 -0.21
N VAL A 247 -2.33 -6.92 0.60
CA VAL A 247 -3.55 -7.61 0.17
C VAL A 247 -4.25 -6.83 -0.94
N LEU A 248 -4.46 -5.52 -0.78
CA LEU A 248 -5.11 -4.65 -1.78
C LEU A 248 -4.36 -4.66 -3.12
N SER A 249 -3.02 -4.57 -3.07
CA SER A 249 -2.20 -4.62 -4.28
C SER A 249 -2.27 -5.97 -5.00
N LEU A 250 -2.30 -7.09 -4.25
CA LEU A 250 -2.45 -8.43 -4.82
C LEU A 250 -3.84 -8.67 -5.43
N ILE A 251 -4.92 -8.18 -4.81
CA ILE A 251 -6.28 -8.25 -5.35
C ILE A 251 -6.35 -7.60 -6.73
N ALA A 252 -5.69 -6.45 -6.89
CA ALA A 252 -5.71 -5.73 -8.15
C ALA A 252 -4.88 -6.40 -9.25
N VAL A 253 -3.72 -6.97 -8.89
CA VAL A 253 -2.76 -7.49 -9.87
C VAL A 253 -3.07 -8.94 -10.27
N TYR A 254 -3.49 -9.78 -9.32
CA TYR A 254 -3.63 -11.23 -9.54
C TYR A 254 -5.08 -11.71 -9.42
N GLU A 255 -5.47 -12.65 -10.28
CA GLU A 255 -6.77 -13.30 -10.22
C GLU A 255 -6.70 -14.53 -9.33
N MET A 256 -7.02 -14.33 -8.04
CA MET A 256 -6.97 -15.36 -7.02
C MET A 256 -8.25 -15.40 -6.19
N LYS A 257 -8.52 -16.55 -5.57
CA LYS A 257 -9.53 -16.62 -4.50
C LYS A 257 -9.10 -15.73 -3.34
N PHE A 258 -10.03 -15.07 -2.70
CA PHE A 258 -9.73 -14.13 -1.61
C PHE A 258 -8.87 -14.75 -0.49
N LYS A 259 -9.16 -15.99 -0.11
CA LYS A 259 -8.37 -16.75 0.88
C LYS A 259 -6.91 -16.95 0.45
N ASP A 260 -6.67 -17.20 -0.84
CA ASP A 260 -5.32 -17.41 -1.36
C ASP A 260 -4.55 -16.09 -1.46
N THR A 261 -5.26 -14.99 -1.72
CA THR A 261 -4.67 -13.64 -1.66
C THR A 261 -4.17 -13.32 -0.25
N LEU A 262 -4.97 -13.62 0.79
CA LEU A 262 -4.58 -13.41 2.18
C LEU A 262 -3.34 -14.24 2.55
N LYS A 263 -3.30 -15.53 2.16
CA LYS A 263 -2.14 -16.40 2.40
C LYS A 263 -0.88 -15.88 1.71
N ASN A 264 -1.00 -15.50 0.43
CA ASN A 264 0.13 -14.98 -0.33
C ASN A 264 0.64 -13.64 0.21
N ALA A 265 -0.25 -12.77 0.68
CA ALA A 265 0.14 -11.53 1.35
C ALA A 265 1.01 -11.81 2.59
N LEU A 266 0.63 -12.79 3.40
CA LEU A 266 1.42 -13.20 4.57
C LEU A 266 2.79 -13.74 4.15
N VAL A 267 2.83 -14.61 3.12
CA VAL A 267 4.09 -15.14 2.58
C VAL A 267 4.99 -14.00 2.09
N ILE A 268 4.45 -13.02 1.37
CA ILE A 268 5.20 -11.85 0.87
C ILE A 268 5.73 -11.01 2.04
N MET A 269 4.93 -10.75 3.07
CA MET A 269 5.39 -9.98 4.23
C MET A 269 6.59 -10.63 4.91
N VAL A 270 6.57 -11.96 5.07
CA VAL A 270 7.66 -12.69 5.72
C VAL A 270 8.91 -12.81 4.83
N ASN A 271 8.74 -13.00 3.50
CA ASN A 271 9.87 -13.19 2.58
C ASN A 271 10.44 -11.88 2.01
N CYS A 272 9.67 -10.79 2.02
CA CYS A 272 10.07 -9.50 1.46
C CYS A 272 9.85 -8.32 2.43
N PRO A 273 10.17 -8.42 3.74
CA PRO A 273 9.81 -7.41 4.75
C PRO A 273 10.42 -6.04 4.44
N LEU A 274 11.66 -5.99 3.97
CA LEU A 274 12.32 -4.73 3.61
C LEU A 274 11.62 -4.01 2.45
N MET A 275 11.17 -4.75 1.44
CA MET A 275 10.43 -4.14 0.32
C MET A 275 9.06 -3.63 0.77
N VAL A 276 8.38 -4.36 1.68
CA VAL A 276 7.12 -3.91 2.30
C VAL A 276 7.35 -2.61 3.07
N ALA A 277 8.38 -2.58 3.93
CA ALA A 277 8.71 -1.41 4.74
C ALA A 277 9.03 -0.19 3.87
N LEU A 278 9.89 -0.33 2.85
CA LEU A 278 10.26 0.76 1.94
C LEU A 278 9.04 1.30 1.17
N THR A 279 8.18 0.43 0.64
CA THR A 279 6.99 0.86 -0.08
C THR A 279 5.97 1.49 0.87
N GLY A 280 5.86 0.98 2.11
CA GLY A 280 5.03 1.54 3.17
C GLY A 280 5.47 2.93 3.59
N VAL A 281 6.76 3.14 3.86
CA VAL A 281 7.34 4.45 4.21
C VAL A 281 7.11 5.46 3.07
N LEU A 282 7.34 5.07 1.82
CA LEU A 282 7.07 5.93 0.67
C LEU A 282 5.59 6.37 0.62
N SER A 283 4.67 5.46 0.94
CA SER A 283 3.24 5.76 0.98
C SER A 283 2.85 6.64 2.17
N ALA A 284 3.62 6.62 3.26
CA ALA A 284 3.38 7.41 4.45
C ALA A 284 3.98 8.83 4.37
N VAL A 285 4.94 9.07 3.46
CA VAL A 285 5.59 10.39 3.30
C VAL A 285 4.59 11.55 3.19
N PRO A 286 3.51 11.47 2.39
CA PRO A 286 2.52 12.54 2.34
C PRO A 286 1.81 12.77 3.68
N LEU A 287 1.61 11.70 4.47
CA LEU A 287 0.93 11.80 5.77
C LEU A 287 1.84 12.44 6.84
N LEU A 288 3.17 12.28 6.73
CA LEU A 288 4.11 12.93 7.63
C LEU A 288 4.03 14.46 7.53
N LEU A 289 3.73 14.98 6.34
CA LEU A 289 3.53 16.41 6.14
C LEU A 289 2.24 16.94 6.81
N LEU A 290 1.23 16.10 7.03
CA LEU A 290 0.02 16.46 7.77
C LEU A 290 0.24 16.62 9.28
N ILE A 291 1.38 16.17 9.80
CA ILE A 291 1.80 16.38 11.20
C ILE A 291 2.24 17.82 11.43
N MET A 292 2.55 18.55 10.35
CA MET A 292 2.84 19.98 10.43
C MET A 292 1.51 20.75 10.56
N ASP A 293 1.03 21.05 11.72
CA ASP A 293 -0.23 21.75 12.06
C ASP A 293 -0.44 23.07 11.29
N SER A 294 -0.45 22.98 9.96
CA SER A 294 -0.58 24.11 9.03
C SER A 294 -1.62 23.77 7.96
N VAL A 295 -2.67 24.58 7.90
CA VAL A 295 -3.72 24.48 6.85
C VAL A 295 -3.10 24.60 5.45
N ALA A 296 -2.16 25.51 5.28
CA ALA A 296 -1.46 25.69 4.00
C ALA A 296 -0.71 24.41 3.58
N ALA A 297 -0.01 23.75 4.51
CA ALA A 297 0.67 22.48 4.23
C ALA A 297 -0.34 21.39 3.84
N THR A 298 -1.44 21.26 4.56
CA THR A 298 -2.51 20.30 4.27
C THR A 298 -3.09 20.50 2.87
N VAL A 299 -3.40 21.74 2.49
CA VAL A 299 -3.91 22.08 1.16
C VAL A 299 -2.89 21.76 0.06
N ILE A 300 -1.62 22.14 0.25
CA ILE A 300 -0.54 21.86 -0.73
C ILE A 300 -0.38 20.36 -0.92
N ILE A 301 -0.34 19.59 0.17
CA ILE A 301 -0.20 18.13 0.10
C ILE A 301 -1.39 17.52 -0.63
N TYR A 302 -2.60 17.96 -0.31
CA TYR A 302 -3.79 17.46 -0.98
C TYR A 302 -3.75 17.74 -2.47
N ILE A 303 -3.33 18.93 -2.87
CA ILE A 303 -3.13 19.30 -4.28
C ILE A 303 -2.10 18.38 -4.93
N VAL A 304 -0.93 18.20 -4.31
CA VAL A 304 0.13 17.32 -4.84
C VAL A 304 -0.35 15.88 -4.94
N MET A 305 -1.07 15.37 -3.93
CA MET A 305 -1.65 14.03 -3.96
C MET A 305 -2.71 13.89 -5.05
N ALA A 306 -3.54 14.91 -5.24
CA ALA A 306 -4.56 14.96 -6.27
C ALA A 306 -3.96 14.89 -7.68
N PHE A 307 -2.90 15.63 -7.94
CA PHE A 307 -2.27 15.69 -9.27
C PHE A 307 -1.41 14.46 -9.59
N ALA A 308 -0.72 13.90 -8.59
CA ALA A 308 0.31 12.93 -8.87
C ALA A 308 0.41 11.80 -7.84
N GLY A 309 0.22 12.10 -6.56
CA GLY A 309 0.59 11.24 -5.46
C GLY A 309 -0.19 9.92 -5.42
N PHE A 310 -1.49 9.96 -5.54
CA PHE A 310 -2.34 8.76 -5.44
C PHE A 310 -2.01 7.74 -6.52
N ALA A 311 -1.90 8.16 -7.78
CA ALA A 311 -1.57 7.26 -8.88
C ALA A 311 -0.13 6.73 -8.77
N LEU A 312 0.82 7.54 -8.33
CA LEU A 312 2.20 7.12 -8.12
C LEU A 312 2.30 6.05 -7.02
N ILE A 313 1.63 6.26 -5.88
CA ILE A 313 1.57 5.27 -4.80
C ILE A 313 0.97 3.96 -5.31
N ALA A 314 -0.15 4.01 -6.04
CA ALA A 314 -0.77 2.82 -6.60
C ALA A 314 0.14 2.09 -7.61
N LEU A 315 0.90 2.83 -8.45
CA LEU A 315 1.91 2.26 -9.33
C LEU A 315 3.03 1.57 -8.56
N CYS A 316 3.53 2.18 -7.48
CA CYS A 316 4.57 1.58 -6.64
C CYS A 316 4.09 0.28 -6.00
N TRP A 317 2.86 0.25 -5.46
CA TRP A 317 2.28 -0.96 -4.88
C TRP A 317 2.00 -2.04 -5.94
N THR A 318 1.55 -1.66 -7.14
CA THR A 318 1.37 -2.58 -8.26
C THR A 318 2.71 -3.22 -8.67
N GLY A 319 3.74 -2.42 -8.80
CA GLY A 319 5.10 -2.88 -9.11
C GLY A 319 5.68 -3.77 -8.01
N PHE A 320 5.49 -3.38 -6.75
CA PHE A 320 5.86 -4.17 -5.58
C PHE A 320 5.19 -5.54 -5.59
N ALA A 321 3.86 -5.61 -5.75
CA ALA A 321 3.11 -6.86 -5.79
C ALA A 321 3.62 -7.80 -6.89
N SER A 322 3.84 -7.27 -8.10
CA SER A 322 4.39 -8.02 -9.22
C SER A 322 5.78 -8.57 -8.93
N LYS A 323 6.71 -7.74 -8.44
CA LYS A 323 8.11 -8.14 -8.16
C LYS A 323 8.20 -9.16 -7.03
N CYS A 324 7.46 -8.95 -5.94
CA CYS A 324 7.48 -9.86 -4.79
C CYS A 324 6.86 -11.21 -5.15
N MET A 325 5.74 -11.23 -5.87
CA MET A 325 5.11 -12.48 -6.28
C MET A 325 6.01 -13.29 -7.23
N THR A 326 6.61 -12.63 -8.23
CA THR A 326 7.60 -13.26 -9.13
C THR A 326 8.76 -13.86 -8.33
N LYS A 327 9.30 -13.13 -7.36
CA LYS A 327 10.37 -13.63 -6.49
C LYS A 327 9.95 -14.86 -5.70
N CYS A 328 8.75 -14.84 -5.12
CA CYS A 328 8.22 -15.98 -4.37
C CYS A 328 7.99 -17.20 -5.28
N THR A 329 7.50 -16.99 -6.51
CA THR A 329 7.31 -18.06 -7.51
C THR A 329 8.66 -18.68 -7.88
N VAL A 330 9.67 -17.88 -8.20
CA VAL A 330 11.02 -18.39 -8.53
C VAL A 330 11.63 -19.18 -7.37
N LEU A 331 11.50 -18.71 -6.14
CA LEU A 331 11.98 -19.44 -4.97
C LEU A 331 11.26 -20.78 -4.78
N ASN A 332 9.93 -20.80 -4.99
CA ASN A 332 9.14 -22.03 -4.92
C ASN A 332 9.57 -23.04 -5.98
N ASP A 333 9.78 -22.60 -7.24
CA ASP A 333 10.18 -23.47 -8.34
C ASP A 333 11.60 -24.05 -8.13
N LEU A 334 12.52 -23.26 -7.61
CA LEU A 334 13.86 -23.73 -7.24
C LEU A 334 13.82 -24.80 -6.16
N GLU A 335 13.00 -24.62 -5.14
CA GLU A 335 12.84 -25.60 -4.07
C GLU A 335 12.16 -26.89 -4.57
N GLN A 336 11.18 -26.79 -5.47
CA GLN A 336 10.56 -27.97 -6.10
C GLN A 336 11.58 -28.79 -6.88
N LYS A 337 12.38 -28.13 -7.72
CA LYS A 337 13.45 -28.80 -8.48
C LYS A 337 14.46 -29.52 -7.58
N ARG A 338 14.85 -28.92 -6.44
CA ARG A 338 15.72 -29.53 -5.47
C ARG A 338 15.10 -30.76 -4.79
N THR A 339 13.84 -30.66 -4.39
CA THR A 339 13.14 -31.78 -3.77
C THR A 339 13.09 -32.99 -4.71
N VAL A 340 12.79 -32.77 -5.99
CA VAL A 340 12.78 -33.81 -7.00
C VAL A 340 14.20 -34.40 -7.21
N GLN A 341 15.24 -33.58 -7.20
CA GLN A 341 16.62 -34.08 -7.31
C GLN A 341 17.01 -34.94 -6.11
N VAL A 342 16.70 -34.51 -4.90
CA VAL A 342 16.98 -35.28 -3.68
C VAL A 342 16.25 -36.62 -3.69
N GLN A 343 14.97 -36.63 -4.09
CA GLN A 343 14.20 -37.88 -4.20
C GLN A 343 14.80 -38.84 -5.25
N LYS A 344 15.27 -38.33 -6.38
CA LYS A 344 15.95 -39.14 -7.42
C LYS A 344 17.26 -39.75 -6.90
N VAL A 345 18.03 -38.98 -6.14
CA VAL A 345 19.29 -39.48 -5.53
C VAL A 345 19.00 -40.55 -4.50
N GLN A 346 18.00 -40.35 -3.60
CA GLN A 346 17.58 -41.32 -2.62
C GLN A 346 17.04 -42.59 -3.27
N ALA A 347 16.26 -42.48 -4.34
CA ALA A 347 15.77 -43.65 -5.08
C ALA A 347 16.92 -44.46 -5.71
N LYS A 348 17.92 -43.81 -6.28
CA LYS A 348 19.12 -44.49 -6.81
C LYS A 348 19.94 -45.16 -5.74
N GLN A 349 20.08 -44.55 -4.55
CA GLN A 349 20.79 -45.18 -3.43
C GLN A 349 20.06 -46.43 -2.92
N LYS A 350 18.72 -46.40 -2.81
CA LYS A 350 17.93 -47.58 -2.43
C LYS A 350 18.08 -48.74 -3.43
N VAL A 351 18.09 -48.46 -4.74
CA VAL A 351 18.27 -49.49 -5.76
C VAL A 351 19.66 -50.14 -5.65
N ASN A 352 20.71 -49.32 -5.46
CA ASN A 352 22.05 -49.82 -5.30
C ASN A 352 22.27 -50.66 -4.01
N THR A 353 21.53 -50.36 -2.94
CA THR A 353 21.60 -51.11 -1.69
C THR A 353 20.89 -52.49 -1.78
N THR A 354 19.81 -52.56 -2.61
CA THR A 354 19.04 -53.79 -2.80
C THR A 354 19.72 -54.72 -3.82
N SER A 355 20.60 -54.24 -4.68
CA SER A 355 21.36 -55.05 -5.63
C SER A 355 22.64 -55.64 -5.10
N ASN A 356 23.06 -55.26 -3.88
CA ASN A 356 24.27 -55.76 -3.20
C ASN A 356 23.96 -56.75 -2.06
N VAL A 357 22.71 -57.17 -1.93
CA VAL A 357 22.24 -58.25 -1.06
C VAL A 357 21.84 -59.46 -1.92
#